data_19c0ea882aa5ce495c328f2069acdbd8
#
_entry.id   19c0ea882aa5ce495c328f2069acdbd8
#
_cell.length_a   1.000
_cell.length_b   1.000
_cell.length_c   1.000
_cell.angle_alpha   90.00
_cell.angle_beta   90.00
_cell.angle_gamma   90.00
#
_symmetry.space_group_name_H-M   'P 1'
#
loop_
_entity.id
_entity.type
_entity.pdbx_description
1 polymer ?
#
loop_
_entity_poly.entity_id
_entity_poly.type
_entity_poly.pdbx_seq_one_letter_code
_entity_poly.pdbx_strand_id
1 'polypeptide(L)'
;LILISLNEINFEIVEKYTKKYNFDNIKSLIDNKKNYYTTSSENEYEKLEPWIQWVSAYTGLSADDHKIFRLGDITNKSIEQIFEKIEKLNLKVGAISPMNVSNKLQSPSFFIPDPWTQTDSDGSFWSNIIKNVLIKTVNQNVKNKISLSSYISLILIFLRFVRFKNYLSFIYLFTSSSKKKWRKAIFLDLLINEIHIKFLKKFSPNFSNIFFNAGAHIQHHYFLKSIFLKNENNTLNDKSDPIYDSLYFYNKILSDYIFNDSYDYIIFTGLTQTPNENPTYYYRLKDHKNFLSKLNINFKALYPRMSRDFLVEFENIDQSKIALEILQNLKTEDNIKVFEKLDFRGTSIFVTLTYKKKITDKILMNYGNKKFKLI
;
A
#
# COMPACT_ATOMS: atom_id res chain seq x y z
N LEU A 1 8.86 -8.78 20.63
CA LEU A 1 9.27 -8.91 19.24
C LEU A 1 8.55 -7.89 18.37
N ILE A 2 9.30 -7.20 17.49
CA ILE A 2 8.73 -6.28 16.49
C ILE A 2 8.97 -6.84 15.10
N LEU A 3 7.90 -7.01 14.30
CA LEU A 3 7.98 -7.31 12.88
C LEU A 3 7.91 -6.01 12.09
N ILE A 4 9.02 -5.64 11.45
CA ILE A 4 9.14 -4.44 10.61
C ILE A 4 9.00 -4.87 9.16
N SER A 5 7.86 -4.54 8.57
CA SER A 5 7.53 -4.89 7.20
C SER A 5 7.94 -3.74 6.27
N LEU A 6 9.01 -3.93 5.49
CA LEU A 6 9.49 -2.98 4.47
C LEU A 6 9.02 -3.46 3.09
N ASN A 7 7.81 -3.09 2.70
CA ASN A 7 7.18 -3.63 1.49
C ASN A 7 8.07 -3.51 0.24
N GLU A 8 8.34 -4.66 -0.39
CA GLU A 8 8.98 -4.83 -1.70
C GLU A 8 10.38 -4.17 -1.87
N ILE A 9 11.07 -3.89 -0.77
CA ILE A 9 12.40 -3.26 -0.85
C ILE A 9 13.40 -4.21 -1.51
N ASN A 10 14.10 -3.69 -2.53
CA ASN A 10 15.21 -4.39 -3.19
C ASN A 10 16.51 -4.17 -2.41
N PHE A 11 16.97 -5.20 -1.69
CA PHE A 11 18.19 -5.11 -0.89
C PHE A 11 19.47 -5.07 -1.73
N GLU A 12 19.49 -5.55 -2.96
CA GLU A 12 20.68 -5.40 -3.83
C GLU A 12 20.94 -3.92 -4.15
N ILE A 13 19.87 -3.13 -4.39
CA ILE A 13 20.01 -1.70 -4.59
C ILE A 13 20.35 -0.99 -3.28
N VAL A 14 19.77 -1.43 -2.14
CA VAL A 14 20.08 -0.90 -0.81
C VAL A 14 21.58 -1.03 -0.51
N GLU A 15 22.18 -2.19 -0.77
CA GLU A 15 23.63 -2.42 -0.57
C GLU A 15 24.50 -1.47 -1.42
N LYS A 16 24.11 -1.20 -2.68
CA LYS A 16 24.83 -0.23 -3.52
C LYS A 16 24.80 1.18 -2.93
N TYR A 17 23.63 1.57 -2.37
CA TYR A 17 23.51 2.87 -1.71
C TYR A 17 24.29 2.93 -0.39
N THR A 18 24.29 1.90 0.43
CA THR A 18 25.04 1.86 1.70
C THR A 18 26.55 1.88 1.49
N LYS A 19 27.05 1.32 0.38
CA LYS A 19 28.45 1.42 -0.01
C LYS A 19 28.86 2.84 -0.43
N LYS A 20 27.93 3.65 -0.95
CA LYS A 20 28.20 5.00 -1.44
C LYS A 20 27.91 6.08 -0.41
N TYR A 21 26.92 5.87 0.45
CA TYR A 21 26.42 6.85 1.41
C TYR A 21 26.47 6.29 2.83
N ASN A 22 26.65 7.17 3.82
CA ASN A 22 26.68 6.80 5.23
C ASN A 22 25.28 6.51 5.77
N PHE A 23 24.75 5.33 5.46
CA PHE A 23 23.52 4.80 6.02
C PHE A 23 23.85 3.78 7.12
N ASP A 24 24.43 4.28 8.23
CA ASP A 24 25.03 3.45 9.26
C ASP A 24 24.07 2.44 9.89
N ASN A 25 22.81 2.80 10.07
CA ASN A 25 21.81 1.88 10.62
C ASN A 25 21.47 0.75 9.65
N ILE A 26 21.24 1.08 8.37
CA ILE A 26 21.00 0.07 7.32
C ILE A 26 22.24 -0.80 7.14
N LYS A 27 23.42 -0.18 7.13
CA LYS A 27 24.69 -0.90 7.03
C LYS A 27 24.88 -1.87 8.20
N SER A 28 24.60 -1.44 9.42
CA SER A 28 24.66 -2.31 10.60
C SER A 28 23.73 -3.52 10.50
N LEU A 29 22.54 -3.36 9.87
CA LEU A 29 21.64 -4.48 9.61
C LEU A 29 22.21 -5.48 8.62
N ILE A 30 22.83 -4.98 7.54
CA ILE A 30 23.41 -5.84 6.49
C ILE A 30 24.63 -6.57 7.02
N ASP A 31 25.54 -5.87 7.70
CA ASP A 31 26.85 -6.39 8.09
C ASP A 31 26.79 -7.24 9.38
N ASN A 32 25.95 -6.87 10.35
CA ASN A 32 26.02 -7.38 11.73
C ASN A 32 24.82 -8.23 12.14
N LYS A 33 23.80 -8.39 11.27
CA LYS A 33 22.62 -9.17 11.59
C LYS A 33 22.52 -10.41 10.70
N LYS A 34 21.76 -11.38 11.19
CA LYS A 34 21.52 -12.62 10.44
C LYS A 34 20.55 -12.34 9.30
N ASN A 35 21.03 -12.47 8.07
CA ASN A 35 20.26 -12.23 6.86
C ASN A 35 19.85 -13.55 6.20
N TYR A 36 18.61 -13.59 5.73
CA TYR A 36 18.07 -14.74 5.00
C TYR A 36 17.49 -14.27 3.67
N TYR A 37 17.86 -14.95 2.61
CA TYR A 37 17.24 -14.81 1.30
C TYR A 37 16.25 -15.96 1.13
N THR A 38 15.01 -15.62 0.90
CA THR A 38 13.93 -16.62 0.67
C THR A 38 13.32 -16.38 -0.69
N THR A 39 12.72 -17.42 -1.25
CA THR A 39 11.92 -17.34 -2.46
C THR A 39 10.47 -17.68 -2.13
N SER A 40 9.54 -17.16 -2.91
CA SER A 40 8.15 -17.60 -2.85
C SER A 40 8.03 -19.04 -3.35
N SER A 41 7.15 -19.83 -2.76
CA SER A 41 6.75 -21.14 -3.29
C SER A 41 5.82 -21.04 -4.51
N GLU A 42 5.34 -19.82 -4.81
CA GLU A 42 4.41 -19.60 -5.91
C GLU A 42 5.14 -19.59 -7.26
N ASN A 43 4.65 -20.41 -8.19
CA ASN A 43 5.21 -20.54 -9.54
C ASN A 43 4.51 -19.62 -10.56
N GLU A 44 3.33 -19.10 -10.22
CA GLU A 44 2.54 -18.23 -11.09
C GLU A 44 2.80 -16.78 -10.77
N TYR A 45 3.17 -15.98 -11.79
CA TYR A 45 3.47 -14.56 -11.63
C TYR A 45 2.29 -13.77 -11.03
N GLU A 46 1.07 -14.12 -11.36
CA GLU A 46 -0.15 -13.50 -10.84
C GLU A 46 -0.34 -13.70 -9.33
N LYS A 47 0.29 -14.70 -8.74
CA LYS A 47 0.29 -14.96 -7.30
C LYS A 47 1.39 -14.19 -6.55
N LEU A 48 2.32 -13.56 -7.26
CA LEU A 48 3.40 -12.75 -6.68
C LEU A 48 2.99 -11.30 -6.40
N GLU A 49 1.70 -11.03 -6.22
CA GLU A 49 1.21 -9.69 -5.85
C GLU A 49 1.40 -9.45 -4.33
N PRO A 50 1.77 -8.25 -3.89
CA PRO A 50 2.05 -7.98 -2.48
C PRO A 50 0.89 -8.36 -1.54
N TRP A 51 -0.33 -8.04 -1.94
CA TRP A 51 -1.52 -8.36 -1.13
C TRP A 51 -1.82 -9.86 -1.01
N ILE A 52 -1.22 -10.73 -1.85
CA ILE A 52 -1.26 -12.18 -1.75
C ILE A 52 -0.11 -12.66 -0.86
N GLN A 53 1.11 -12.23 -1.16
CA GLN A 53 2.32 -12.68 -0.47
C GLN A 53 2.35 -12.26 1.00
N TRP A 54 1.83 -11.10 1.35
CA TRP A 54 1.71 -10.71 2.75
C TRP A 54 0.68 -11.55 3.52
N VAL A 55 -0.40 -12.00 2.87
CA VAL A 55 -1.31 -12.97 3.49
C VAL A 55 -0.60 -14.30 3.75
N SER A 56 0.16 -14.81 2.77
CA SER A 56 0.99 -16.02 2.96
C SER A 56 1.96 -15.84 4.13
N ALA A 57 2.64 -14.69 4.24
CA ALA A 57 3.56 -14.40 5.32
C ALA A 57 2.89 -14.36 6.71
N TYR A 58 1.67 -13.79 6.79
CA TYR A 58 0.95 -13.69 8.07
C TYR A 58 0.17 -14.94 8.46
N THR A 59 -0.10 -15.85 7.52
CA THR A 59 -0.85 -17.09 7.79
C THR A 59 0.02 -18.31 7.83
N GLY A 60 1.15 -18.32 7.10
CA GLY A 60 1.98 -19.48 6.83
C GLY A 60 1.39 -20.43 5.78
N LEU A 61 0.39 -19.96 5.01
CA LEU A 61 -0.29 -20.75 3.98
C LEU A 61 0.13 -20.32 2.57
N SER A 62 0.11 -21.24 1.61
CA SER A 62 0.26 -20.93 0.19
C SER A 62 -0.94 -20.10 -0.34
N ALA A 63 -0.80 -19.46 -1.49
CA ALA A 63 -1.89 -18.73 -2.12
C ALA A 63 -3.08 -19.65 -2.45
N ASP A 64 -2.81 -20.90 -2.83
CA ASP A 64 -3.85 -21.87 -3.13
C ASP A 64 -4.57 -22.39 -1.88
N ASP A 65 -3.91 -22.39 -0.72
CA ASP A 65 -4.52 -22.80 0.55
C ASP A 65 -5.37 -21.66 1.15
N HIS A 66 -4.84 -20.45 1.21
CA HIS A 66 -5.60 -19.33 1.80
C HIS A 66 -6.64 -18.74 0.84
N LYS A 67 -6.49 -18.91 -0.48
CA LYS A 67 -7.44 -18.46 -1.53
C LYS A 67 -7.81 -16.97 -1.46
N ILE A 68 -6.85 -16.13 -1.05
CA ILE A 68 -6.98 -14.68 -1.00
C ILE A 68 -6.20 -14.10 -2.18
N PHE A 69 -6.88 -13.77 -3.25
CA PHE A 69 -6.27 -13.26 -4.48
C PHE A 69 -6.51 -11.77 -4.71
N ARG A 70 -7.33 -11.12 -3.84
CA ARG A 70 -7.65 -9.70 -3.96
C ARG A 70 -7.47 -8.98 -2.63
N LEU A 71 -7.12 -7.73 -2.73
CA LEU A 71 -6.96 -6.85 -1.58
C LEU A 71 -8.31 -6.65 -0.88
N GLY A 72 -8.38 -6.99 0.40
CA GLY A 72 -9.56 -6.92 1.24
C GLY A 72 -10.38 -8.23 1.35
N ASP A 73 -10.12 -9.26 0.53
CA ASP A 73 -10.87 -10.52 0.60
C ASP A 73 -10.66 -11.28 1.91
N ILE A 74 -9.56 -11.03 2.61
CA ILE A 74 -9.25 -11.62 3.91
C ILE A 74 -10.34 -11.35 4.96
N THR A 75 -11.06 -10.24 4.85
CA THR A 75 -12.11 -9.87 5.81
C THR A 75 -13.29 -10.84 5.83
N ASN A 76 -13.52 -11.53 4.71
CA ASN A 76 -14.61 -12.49 4.51
C ASN A 76 -14.16 -13.95 4.73
N LYS A 77 -12.96 -14.19 5.22
CA LYS A 77 -12.41 -15.53 5.44
C LYS A 77 -12.14 -15.79 6.92
N SER A 78 -12.37 -17.02 7.34
CA SER A 78 -12.10 -17.47 8.72
C SER A 78 -10.66 -17.96 8.94
N ILE A 79 -9.73 -17.51 8.11
CA ILE A 79 -8.32 -17.91 8.20
C ILE A 79 -7.66 -17.21 9.39
N GLU A 80 -6.94 -17.96 10.19
CA GLU A 80 -6.19 -17.46 11.33
C GLU A 80 -4.83 -16.91 10.88
N GLN A 81 -4.50 -15.72 11.35
CA GLN A 81 -3.26 -15.02 11.05
C GLN A 81 -2.33 -15.05 12.26
N ILE A 82 -1.07 -14.70 12.10
CA ILE A 82 -0.09 -14.70 13.20
C ILE A 82 -0.54 -13.87 14.40
N PHE A 83 -1.33 -12.82 14.18
CA PHE A 83 -1.83 -11.93 15.22
C PHE A 83 -2.74 -12.67 16.21
N GLU A 84 -3.73 -13.41 15.72
CA GLU A 84 -4.64 -14.21 16.53
C GLU A 84 -3.92 -15.40 17.18
N LYS A 85 -2.97 -16.03 16.44
CA LYS A 85 -2.16 -17.14 16.99
C LYS A 85 -1.38 -16.69 18.22
N ILE A 86 -0.79 -15.49 18.19
CA ILE A 86 -0.03 -14.94 19.31
C ILE A 86 -0.97 -14.52 20.46
N GLU A 87 -2.12 -13.91 20.15
CA GLU A 87 -3.11 -13.53 21.17
C GLU A 87 -3.63 -14.76 21.95
N LYS A 88 -3.86 -15.89 21.27
CA LYS A 88 -4.26 -17.16 21.89
C LYS A 88 -3.24 -17.71 22.91
N LEU A 89 -2.00 -17.28 22.83
CA LEU A 89 -0.96 -17.56 23.82
C LEU A 89 -1.01 -16.60 25.02
N ASN A 90 -2.08 -15.80 25.15
CA ASN A 90 -2.24 -14.74 26.13
C ASN A 90 -1.16 -13.65 26.07
N LEU A 91 -0.60 -13.43 24.89
CA LEU A 91 0.39 -12.39 24.62
C LEU A 91 -0.28 -11.14 24.03
N LYS A 92 0.19 -9.97 24.45
CA LYS A 92 -0.30 -8.68 23.97
C LYS A 92 0.16 -8.42 22.53
N VAL A 93 -0.77 -8.10 21.64
CA VAL A 93 -0.53 -7.88 20.23
C VAL A 93 -0.83 -6.44 19.83
N GLY A 94 0.06 -5.83 19.03
CA GLY A 94 -0.16 -4.53 18.42
C GLY A 94 0.15 -4.57 16.91
N ALA A 95 -0.57 -3.80 16.08
CA ALA A 95 -0.27 -3.68 14.66
C ALA A 95 -0.62 -2.30 14.10
N ILE A 96 0.24 -1.80 13.21
CA ILE A 96 -0.02 -0.58 12.43
C ILE A 96 0.16 -0.88 10.95
N SER A 97 -0.94 -0.69 10.22
CA SER A 97 -1.03 -0.77 8.76
C SER A 97 -0.62 -2.13 8.14
N PRO A 98 -0.79 -3.29 8.81
CA PRO A 98 -0.43 -4.58 8.22
C PRO A 98 -1.23 -4.80 6.93
N MET A 99 -0.54 -5.12 5.83
CA MET A 99 -1.18 -5.21 4.52
C MET A 99 -2.10 -6.43 4.42
N ASN A 100 -3.35 -6.19 3.99
CA ASN A 100 -4.37 -7.22 3.74
C ASN A 100 -4.58 -8.14 4.95
N VAL A 101 -4.72 -7.54 6.13
CA VAL A 101 -4.99 -8.23 7.41
C VAL A 101 -6.39 -7.88 7.90
N SER A 102 -7.14 -8.89 8.32
CA SER A 102 -8.42 -8.70 9.02
C SER A 102 -8.19 -8.64 10.52
N ASN A 103 -8.69 -7.59 11.17
CA ASN A 103 -8.64 -7.52 12.62
C ASN A 103 -9.65 -8.48 13.25
N LYS A 104 -9.17 -9.59 13.80
CA LYS A 104 -9.94 -10.60 14.52
C LYS A 104 -9.48 -10.75 15.97
N LEU A 105 -8.60 -9.84 16.40
CA LEU A 105 -8.12 -9.81 17.77
C LEU A 105 -9.26 -9.48 18.74
N GLN A 106 -9.29 -10.18 19.86
CA GLN A 106 -10.29 -9.95 20.92
C GLN A 106 -9.91 -8.74 21.79
N SER A 107 -8.62 -8.58 22.06
CA SER A 107 -8.11 -7.53 22.94
C SER A 107 -6.78 -6.97 22.44
N PRO A 108 -6.75 -6.37 21.25
CA PRO A 108 -5.51 -5.79 20.71
C PRO A 108 -5.01 -4.67 21.62
N SER A 109 -3.71 -4.63 21.85
CA SER A 109 -3.07 -3.47 22.51
C SER A 109 -3.26 -2.19 21.70
N PHE A 110 -3.17 -2.32 20.41
CA PHE A 110 -3.57 -1.36 19.38
C PHE A 110 -3.67 -2.08 18.04
N PHE A 111 -4.61 -1.64 17.19
CA PHE A 111 -4.71 -2.11 15.80
C PHE A 111 -5.19 -0.99 14.90
N ILE A 112 -4.36 -0.62 13.92
CA ILE A 112 -4.69 0.33 12.87
C ILE A 112 -4.54 -0.40 11.55
N PRO A 113 -5.64 -0.66 10.79
CA PRO A 113 -5.56 -1.37 9.53
C PRO A 113 -4.85 -0.57 8.44
N ASP A 114 -4.44 -1.26 7.39
CA ASP A 114 -4.01 -0.60 6.15
C ASP A 114 -5.18 0.19 5.51
N PRO A 115 -4.90 1.15 4.63
CA PRO A 115 -5.93 2.02 4.07
C PRO A 115 -6.84 1.35 3.03
N TRP A 116 -6.59 0.11 2.65
CA TRP A 116 -7.29 -0.60 1.58
C TRP A 116 -8.15 -1.76 2.07
N THR A 117 -7.78 -2.36 3.21
CA THR A 117 -8.54 -3.46 3.82
C THR A 117 -9.65 -2.92 4.70
N GLN A 118 -10.90 -3.32 4.39
CA GLN A 118 -12.06 -2.88 5.14
C GLN A 118 -12.26 -3.73 6.40
N THR A 119 -11.47 -3.43 7.42
CA THR A 119 -11.57 -4.02 8.75
C THR A 119 -11.55 -2.93 9.81
N ASP A 120 -12.01 -3.26 11.01
CA ASP A 120 -12.04 -2.29 12.10
C ASP A 120 -10.68 -2.11 12.76
N SER A 121 -10.46 -0.93 13.33
CA SER A 121 -9.36 -0.70 14.26
C SER A 121 -9.66 -1.35 15.60
N ASP A 122 -8.78 -1.15 16.60
CA ASP A 122 -9.03 -1.55 18.00
C ASP A 122 -10.18 -0.78 18.69
N GLY A 123 -10.88 0.08 17.97
CA GLY A 123 -11.99 0.89 18.48
C GLY A 123 -11.59 2.13 19.28
N SER A 124 -10.31 2.31 19.64
CA SER A 124 -9.86 3.47 20.39
C SER A 124 -9.98 4.75 19.60
N PHE A 125 -10.16 5.87 20.29
CA PHE A 125 -10.30 7.20 19.68
C PHE A 125 -9.18 7.53 18.71
N TRP A 126 -7.92 7.34 19.11
CA TRP A 126 -6.78 7.67 18.26
C TRP A 126 -6.61 6.71 17.10
N SER A 127 -6.81 5.41 17.29
CA SER A 127 -6.74 4.44 16.22
C SER A 127 -7.79 4.71 15.13
N ASN A 128 -9.01 5.09 15.53
CA ASN A 128 -10.06 5.50 14.58
C ASN A 128 -9.71 6.77 13.80
N ILE A 129 -9.17 7.80 14.48
CA ILE A 129 -8.75 9.04 13.79
C ILE A 129 -7.63 8.73 12.80
N ILE A 130 -6.61 7.98 13.22
CA ILE A 130 -5.46 7.63 12.36
C ILE A 130 -5.93 6.80 11.17
N LYS A 131 -6.73 5.73 11.38
CA LYS A 131 -7.37 4.94 10.31
C LYS A 131 -8.04 5.84 9.28
N ASN A 132 -8.90 6.75 9.73
CA ASN A 132 -9.65 7.65 8.84
C ASN A 132 -8.73 8.60 8.04
N VAL A 133 -7.68 9.11 8.67
CA VAL A 133 -6.69 9.96 7.99
C VAL A 133 -5.91 9.16 6.95
N LEU A 134 -5.45 7.95 7.27
CA LEU A 134 -4.74 7.08 6.34
C LEU A 134 -5.61 6.75 5.12
N ILE A 135 -6.84 6.31 5.33
CA ILE A 135 -7.79 5.99 4.26
C ILE A 135 -8.03 7.21 3.36
N LYS A 136 -8.30 8.37 3.94
CA LYS A 136 -8.56 9.60 3.18
C LYS A 136 -7.31 10.07 2.43
N THR A 137 -6.15 10.07 3.06
CA THR A 137 -4.90 10.52 2.44
C THR A 137 -4.52 9.65 1.25
N VAL A 138 -4.63 8.33 1.37
CA VAL A 138 -4.28 7.39 0.30
C VAL A 138 -5.31 7.42 -0.82
N ASN A 139 -6.61 7.43 -0.51
CA ASN A 139 -7.67 7.36 -1.51
C ASN A 139 -7.97 8.71 -2.19
N GLN A 140 -7.77 9.85 -1.51
CA GLN A 140 -8.04 11.19 -2.03
C GLN A 140 -6.87 11.82 -2.79
N ASN A 141 -5.66 11.24 -2.74
CA ASN A 141 -4.54 11.70 -3.58
C ASN A 141 -4.90 11.78 -5.08
N VAL A 142 -5.90 11.00 -5.52
CA VAL A 142 -6.44 11.04 -6.89
C VAL A 142 -7.29 12.30 -7.16
N LYS A 143 -7.95 12.84 -6.13
CA LYS A 143 -8.89 14.00 -6.28
C LYS A 143 -8.25 15.35 -5.97
N ASN A 144 -6.99 15.42 -5.56
CA ASN A 144 -6.26 16.64 -5.14
C ASN A 144 -6.99 17.51 -4.09
N LYS A 145 -7.95 16.96 -3.34
CA LYS A 145 -8.73 17.70 -2.33
C LYS A 145 -8.79 16.91 -1.04
N ILE A 146 -7.84 17.16 -0.16
CA ILE A 146 -7.94 16.72 1.25
C ILE A 146 -8.97 17.63 1.92
N SER A 147 -9.95 17.05 2.64
CA SER A 147 -10.96 17.83 3.36
C SER A 147 -10.33 18.61 4.53
N LEU A 148 -10.91 19.77 4.88
CA LEU A 148 -10.45 20.56 6.03
C LEU A 148 -10.40 19.72 7.32
N SER A 149 -11.40 18.87 7.53
CA SER A 149 -11.43 17.94 8.69
C SER A 149 -10.23 16.97 8.71
N SER A 150 -9.77 16.52 7.54
CA SER A 150 -8.59 15.66 7.46
C SER A 150 -7.30 16.40 7.78
N TYR A 151 -7.19 17.67 7.38
CA TYR A 151 -6.06 18.52 7.77
C TYR A 151 -6.02 18.76 9.29
N ILE A 152 -7.16 19.06 9.90
CA ILE A 152 -7.25 19.23 11.37
C ILE A 152 -6.84 17.94 12.07
N SER A 153 -7.37 16.80 11.63
CA SER A 153 -7.00 15.50 12.21
C SER A 153 -5.51 15.21 12.06
N LEU A 154 -4.91 15.53 10.90
CA LEU A 154 -3.47 15.36 10.68
C LEU A 154 -2.64 16.24 11.63
N ILE A 155 -3.04 17.48 11.84
CA ILE A 155 -2.39 18.40 12.80
C ILE A 155 -2.49 17.83 14.23
N LEU A 156 -3.66 17.36 14.63
CA LEU A 156 -3.84 16.73 15.96
C LEU A 156 -2.97 15.49 16.14
N ILE A 157 -2.88 14.61 15.14
CA ILE A 157 -1.99 13.45 15.14
C ILE A 157 -0.53 13.92 15.25
N PHE A 158 -0.14 14.92 14.47
CA PHE A 158 1.22 15.47 14.49
C PHE A 158 1.59 15.97 15.90
N LEU A 159 0.79 16.84 16.48
CA LEU A 159 1.04 17.39 17.82
C LEU A 159 1.04 16.31 18.91
N ARG A 160 0.22 15.28 18.77
CA ARG A 160 0.09 14.19 19.76
C ARG A 160 1.20 13.16 19.67
N PHE A 161 1.66 12.82 18.48
CA PHE A 161 2.51 11.65 18.25
C PHE A 161 3.94 11.98 17.83
N VAL A 162 4.16 13.05 17.06
CA VAL A 162 5.49 13.35 16.54
C VAL A 162 6.43 13.83 17.65
N ARG A 163 7.62 13.21 17.71
CA ARG A 163 8.70 13.62 18.63
C ARG A 163 9.37 14.88 18.11
N PHE A 164 9.72 15.78 19.01
CA PHE A 164 10.34 17.06 18.67
C PHE A 164 11.58 16.93 17.78
N LYS A 165 12.42 15.90 18.00
CA LYS A 165 13.61 15.61 17.18
C LYS A 165 13.29 15.42 15.67
N ASN A 166 12.03 15.12 15.31
CA ASN A 166 11.63 14.86 13.94
C ASN A 166 10.84 16.02 13.27
N TYR A 167 10.56 17.13 13.99
CA TYR A 167 9.80 18.26 13.45
C TYR A 167 10.41 18.83 12.17
N LEU A 168 11.72 19.07 12.14
CA LEU A 168 12.41 19.57 10.95
C LEU A 168 12.31 18.62 9.76
N SER A 169 12.34 17.30 10.01
CA SER A 169 12.14 16.29 8.96
C SER A 169 10.75 16.35 8.35
N PHE A 170 9.72 16.54 9.17
CA PHE A 170 8.34 16.69 8.68
C PHE A 170 8.14 17.98 7.90
N ILE A 171 8.67 19.11 8.39
CA ILE A 171 8.64 20.40 7.69
C ILE A 171 9.33 20.26 6.33
N TYR A 172 10.51 19.67 6.28
CA TYR A 172 11.24 19.45 5.04
C TYR A 172 10.48 18.57 4.06
N LEU A 173 9.93 17.43 4.51
CA LEU A 173 9.12 16.55 3.66
C LEU A 173 7.87 17.25 3.14
N PHE A 174 7.17 17.97 4.00
CA PHE A 174 5.93 18.68 3.66
C PHE A 174 6.18 19.76 2.61
N THR A 175 7.10 20.69 2.88
CA THR A 175 7.37 21.84 2.00
C THR A 175 7.93 21.42 0.64
N SER A 176 8.80 20.39 0.62
CA SER A 176 9.41 19.90 -0.62
C SER A 176 8.53 18.95 -1.42
N SER A 177 7.45 18.42 -0.83
CA SER A 177 6.55 17.47 -1.48
C SER A 177 5.76 18.05 -2.66
N SER A 178 5.65 19.38 -2.76
CA SER A 178 5.04 20.07 -3.91
C SER A 178 5.80 19.78 -5.21
N LYS A 179 7.14 19.80 -5.15
CA LYS A 179 8.03 19.53 -6.30
C LYS A 179 8.43 18.04 -6.37
N LYS A 180 8.62 17.38 -5.23
CA LYS A 180 9.08 15.99 -5.11
C LYS A 180 7.96 15.11 -4.55
N LYS A 181 7.01 14.74 -5.41
CA LYS A 181 5.75 14.06 -5.02
C LYS A 181 5.93 12.80 -4.19
N TRP A 182 7.02 12.05 -4.41
CA TRP A 182 7.35 10.83 -3.65
C TRP A 182 7.56 11.09 -2.14
N ARG A 183 7.91 12.32 -1.75
CA ARG A 183 8.11 12.69 -0.34
C ARG A 183 6.83 12.64 0.49
N LYS A 184 5.66 12.66 -0.13
CA LYS A 184 4.39 12.43 0.56
C LYS A 184 4.29 11.01 1.12
N ALA A 185 4.78 10.00 0.39
CA ALA A 185 4.82 8.63 0.88
C ALA A 185 5.80 8.48 2.05
N ILE A 186 6.99 9.09 1.94
CA ILE A 186 7.99 9.10 3.03
C ILE A 186 7.43 9.82 4.27
N PHE A 187 6.73 10.94 4.09
CA PHE A 187 6.06 11.66 5.19
C PHE A 187 5.11 10.73 5.95
N LEU A 188 4.34 9.93 5.22
CA LEU A 188 3.37 9.01 5.82
C LEU A 188 4.08 7.90 6.60
N ASP A 189 5.11 7.26 6.03
CA ASP A 189 5.89 6.22 6.73
C ASP A 189 6.56 6.78 7.99
N LEU A 190 7.11 7.98 7.93
CA LEU A 190 7.68 8.63 9.12
C LEU A 190 6.60 8.91 10.18
N LEU A 191 5.38 9.30 9.78
CA LEU A 191 4.28 9.54 10.69
C LEU A 191 3.80 8.27 11.40
N ILE A 192 3.62 7.18 10.66
CA ILE A 192 3.21 5.90 11.28
C ILE A 192 4.31 5.35 12.19
N ASN A 193 5.59 5.60 11.87
CA ASN A 193 6.70 5.30 12.78
C ASN A 193 6.57 6.05 14.12
N GLU A 194 6.31 7.36 14.07
CA GLU A 194 6.14 8.15 15.30
C GLU A 194 4.96 7.67 16.16
N ILE A 195 3.87 7.27 15.51
CA ILE A 195 2.70 6.68 16.18
C ILE A 195 3.09 5.35 16.82
N HIS A 196 3.77 4.49 16.07
CA HIS A 196 4.18 3.17 16.55
C HIS A 196 5.09 3.25 17.77
N ILE A 197 6.12 4.08 17.71
CA ILE A 197 7.05 4.27 18.86
C ILE A 197 6.31 4.76 20.12
N LYS A 198 5.32 5.65 19.96
CA LYS A 198 4.49 6.05 21.13
C LYS A 198 3.59 4.95 21.63
N PHE A 199 3.03 4.14 20.75
CA PHE A 199 2.19 3.00 21.13
C PHE A 199 3.00 1.89 21.79
N LEU A 200 4.19 1.57 21.29
CA LEU A 200 5.10 0.64 21.94
C LEU A 200 5.40 1.06 23.38
N LYS A 201 5.74 2.33 23.60
CA LYS A 201 6.00 2.86 24.94
C LYS A 201 4.78 2.85 25.87
N LYS A 202 3.58 3.09 25.31
CA LYS A 202 2.36 3.17 26.10
C LYS A 202 1.80 1.80 26.46
N PHE A 203 1.81 0.86 25.53
CA PHE A 203 1.09 -0.40 25.66
C PHE A 203 1.99 -1.60 25.91
N SER A 204 3.28 -1.49 25.62
CA SER A 204 4.30 -2.54 25.79
C SER A 204 3.83 -3.91 25.30
N PRO A 205 3.44 -4.06 24.00
CA PRO A 205 2.97 -5.34 23.48
C PRO A 205 4.11 -6.37 23.46
N ASN A 206 3.79 -7.66 23.58
CA ASN A 206 4.76 -8.75 23.43
C ASN A 206 5.15 -8.94 21.96
N PHE A 207 4.18 -8.73 21.05
CA PHE A 207 4.38 -8.75 19.60
C PHE A 207 3.77 -7.51 18.97
N SER A 208 4.52 -6.90 18.06
CA SER A 208 4.00 -5.78 17.27
C SER A 208 4.44 -5.87 15.83
N ASN A 209 3.54 -5.47 14.91
CA ASN A 209 3.85 -5.28 13.49
C ASN A 209 3.73 -3.81 13.10
N ILE A 210 4.66 -3.35 12.28
CA ILE A 210 4.55 -2.07 11.55
C ILE A 210 4.88 -2.30 10.07
N PHE A 211 4.06 -1.72 9.20
CA PHE A 211 4.18 -1.88 7.75
C PHE A 211 4.48 -0.54 7.07
N PHE A 212 5.61 -0.46 6.38
CA PHE A 212 6.05 0.69 5.61
C PHE A 212 5.90 0.44 4.11
N ASN A 213 5.33 1.39 3.39
CA ASN A 213 5.00 1.23 1.97
C ASN A 213 5.64 2.29 1.04
N ALA A 214 6.29 3.30 1.59
CA ALA A 214 6.90 4.36 0.77
C ALA A 214 7.98 3.82 -0.17
N GLY A 215 8.78 2.85 0.29
CA GLY A 215 9.81 2.22 -0.52
C GLY A 215 9.25 1.51 -1.75
N ALA A 216 8.22 0.67 -1.58
CA ALA A 216 7.53 0.04 -2.69
C ALA A 216 6.98 1.08 -3.68
N HIS A 217 6.25 2.07 -3.18
CA HIS A 217 5.68 3.13 -4.00
C HIS A 217 6.75 3.90 -4.80
N ILE A 218 7.89 4.19 -4.18
CA ILE A 218 8.99 4.90 -4.83
C ILE A 218 9.67 4.02 -5.88
N GLN A 219 9.90 2.75 -5.59
CA GLN A 219 10.45 1.81 -6.57
C GLN A 219 9.51 1.63 -7.76
N HIS A 220 8.20 1.46 -7.58
CA HIS A 220 7.23 1.35 -8.67
C HIS A 220 7.25 2.54 -9.64
N HIS A 221 7.46 3.76 -9.14
CA HIS A 221 7.35 4.97 -9.97
C HIS A 221 8.68 5.58 -10.37
N TYR A 222 9.75 5.27 -9.64
CA TYR A 222 11.01 6.01 -9.75
C TYR A 222 12.26 5.14 -9.74
N PHE A 223 12.15 3.80 -9.84
CA PHE A 223 13.30 2.92 -9.70
C PHE A 223 14.40 3.27 -10.71
N LEU A 224 14.04 3.50 -11.99
CA LEU A 224 14.97 3.88 -13.04
C LEU A 224 15.61 5.28 -12.85
N LYS A 225 15.14 6.06 -11.86
CA LYS A 225 15.80 7.32 -11.47
C LYS A 225 16.94 7.13 -10.47
N SER A 226 17.16 5.92 -9.99
CA SER A 226 18.31 5.59 -9.17
C SER A 226 19.61 5.91 -9.89
N ILE A 227 20.56 6.51 -9.17
CA ILE A 227 21.91 6.78 -9.73
C ILE A 227 22.65 5.51 -10.18
N PHE A 228 22.26 4.34 -9.66
CA PHE A 228 22.87 3.06 -10.00
C PHE A 228 22.21 2.36 -11.20
N LEU A 229 21.09 2.92 -11.72
CA LEU A 229 20.31 2.36 -12.82
C LEU A 229 20.13 3.35 -13.99
N LYS A 230 20.80 4.50 -13.94
CA LYS A 230 20.73 5.51 -15.00
C LYS A 230 21.36 4.96 -16.27
N ASN A 231 20.52 4.71 -17.29
CA ASN A 231 20.95 4.56 -18.67
C ASN A 231 21.25 5.94 -19.26
N GLU A 232 22.16 6.02 -20.24
CA GLU A 232 22.59 7.27 -20.91
C GLU A 232 21.43 8.11 -21.47
N ASN A 233 20.27 7.49 -21.71
CA ASN A 233 19.06 8.15 -22.21
C ASN A 233 18.22 8.87 -21.14
N ASN A 234 18.56 8.77 -19.86
CA ASN A 234 17.88 9.48 -18.78
C ASN A 234 18.52 10.85 -18.53
N THR A 235 18.35 11.76 -19.50
CA THR A 235 18.70 13.18 -19.40
C THR A 235 17.74 13.94 -18.47
N LEU A 236 17.63 13.52 -17.22
CA LEU A 236 16.96 14.33 -16.23
C LEU A 236 18.00 15.30 -15.65
N ASN A 237 17.88 16.57 -15.99
CA ASN A 237 18.57 17.71 -15.36
C ASN A 237 18.24 17.85 -13.85
N ASP A 238 17.50 16.91 -13.28
CA ASP A 238 17.12 16.91 -11.88
C ASP A 238 18.10 16.02 -11.09
N LYS A 239 18.89 16.66 -10.23
CA LYS A 239 19.81 16.02 -9.29
C LYS A 239 19.10 15.22 -8.18
N SER A 240 17.80 15.03 -8.27
CA SER A 240 17.02 14.32 -7.25
C SER A 240 17.02 12.81 -7.46
N ASP A 241 17.29 12.07 -6.41
CA ASP A 241 17.25 10.61 -6.38
C ASP A 241 16.18 10.16 -5.37
N PRO A 242 14.99 9.71 -5.86
CA PRO A 242 13.92 9.27 -4.97
C PRO A 242 14.28 8.06 -4.11
N ILE A 243 15.12 7.14 -4.63
CA ILE A 243 15.57 5.97 -3.87
C ILE A 243 16.48 6.42 -2.73
N TYR A 244 17.41 7.33 -2.99
CA TYR A 244 18.23 7.95 -1.94
C TYR A 244 17.37 8.60 -0.84
N ASP A 245 16.38 9.44 -1.24
CA ASP A 245 15.48 10.08 -0.27
C ASP A 245 14.78 9.03 0.62
N SER A 246 14.29 7.94 0.02
CA SER A 246 13.64 6.85 0.75
C SER A 246 14.58 6.18 1.75
N LEU A 247 15.77 5.78 1.30
CA LEU A 247 16.75 5.10 2.15
C LEU A 247 17.29 6.00 3.26
N TYR A 248 17.47 7.30 3.00
CA TYR A 248 17.85 8.27 4.03
C TYR A 248 16.84 8.28 5.19
N PHE A 249 15.54 8.32 4.88
CA PHE A 249 14.52 8.32 5.92
C PHE A 249 14.33 6.94 6.57
N TYR A 250 14.47 5.84 5.83
CA TYR A 250 14.47 4.50 6.42
C TYR A 250 15.67 4.27 7.34
N ASN A 251 16.84 4.77 6.99
CA ASN A 251 17.99 4.75 7.88
C ASN A 251 17.68 5.45 9.22
N LYS A 252 16.95 6.57 9.16
CA LYS A 252 16.51 7.30 10.35
C LYS A 252 15.41 6.56 11.13
N ILE A 253 14.41 5.97 10.45
CA ILE A 253 13.34 5.20 11.07
C ILE A 253 13.91 3.97 11.78
N LEU A 254 14.78 3.23 11.13
CA LEU A 254 15.35 1.99 11.65
C LEU A 254 16.19 2.21 12.91
N SER A 255 16.77 3.38 13.11
CA SER A 255 17.47 3.69 14.35
C SER A 255 16.59 3.59 15.61
N ASP A 256 15.30 3.85 15.47
CA ASP A 256 14.33 3.75 16.57
C ASP A 256 14.10 2.31 17.05
N TYR A 257 14.42 1.32 16.22
CA TYR A 257 14.27 -0.11 16.51
C TYR A 257 15.62 -0.79 16.81
N ILE A 258 16.65 -0.50 16.04
CA ILE A 258 17.97 -1.15 16.16
C ILE A 258 18.60 -0.87 17.52
N PHE A 259 18.43 0.34 18.05
CA PHE A 259 18.97 0.77 19.35
C PHE A 259 17.94 0.65 20.48
N ASN A 260 16.90 -0.14 20.30
CA ASN A 260 15.89 -0.38 21.34
C ASN A 260 16.10 -1.75 21.97
N ASP A 261 16.82 -1.79 23.08
CA ASP A 261 17.14 -3.03 23.81
C ASP A 261 15.91 -3.72 24.45
N SER A 262 14.74 -3.06 24.42
CA SER A 262 13.52 -3.63 24.99
C SER A 262 12.84 -4.65 24.07
N TYR A 263 13.20 -4.72 22.80
CA TYR A 263 12.57 -5.58 21.81
C TYR A 263 13.57 -6.21 20.85
N ASP A 264 13.40 -7.49 20.61
CA ASP A 264 13.94 -8.11 19.39
C ASP A 264 13.16 -7.63 18.17
N TYR A 265 13.78 -7.64 16.98
CA TYR A 265 13.11 -7.26 15.74
C TYR A 265 13.45 -8.20 14.59
N ILE A 266 12.48 -8.34 13.69
CA ILE A 266 12.63 -9.00 12.39
C ILE A 266 12.25 -7.99 11.33
N ILE A 267 13.12 -7.79 10.32
CA ILE A 267 12.82 -6.99 9.14
C ILE A 267 12.48 -7.94 7.99
N PHE A 268 11.37 -7.69 7.34
CA PHE A 268 10.84 -8.54 6.28
C PHE A 268 10.33 -7.71 5.10
N THR A 269 10.59 -8.14 3.87
CA THR A 269 10.22 -7.37 2.66
C THR A 269 8.98 -7.90 1.95
N GLY A 270 8.59 -9.15 2.24
CA GLY A 270 7.50 -9.84 1.55
C GLY A 270 7.87 -10.24 0.13
N LEU A 271 8.27 -9.30 -0.68
CA LEU A 271 8.73 -9.44 -2.06
C LEU A 271 9.94 -8.53 -2.31
N THR A 272 10.51 -8.65 -3.50
CA THR A 272 11.56 -7.75 -4.01
C THR A 272 11.16 -7.25 -5.40
N GLN A 273 11.17 -5.94 -5.60
CA GLN A 273 10.99 -5.35 -6.93
C GLN A 273 12.30 -5.35 -7.71
N THR A 274 12.22 -5.65 -9.00
CA THR A 274 13.31 -5.47 -9.95
C THR A 274 13.00 -4.30 -10.90
N PRO A 275 14.03 -3.55 -11.36
CA PRO A 275 13.84 -2.50 -12.35
C PRO A 275 13.21 -3.08 -13.64
N ASN A 276 12.20 -2.41 -14.18
CA ASN A 276 11.61 -2.77 -15.45
C ASN A 276 11.86 -1.66 -16.48
N GLU A 277 12.61 -1.96 -17.52
CA GLU A 277 12.94 -1.00 -18.58
C GLU A 277 11.74 -0.75 -19.52
N ASN A 278 10.77 -1.67 -19.56
CA ASN A 278 9.56 -1.54 -20.34
C ASN A 278 8.38 -1.13 -19.44
N PRO A 279 8.11 0.17 -19.27
CA PRO A 279 7.08 0.62 -18.33
C PRO A 279 5.70 0.14 -18.76
N THR A 280 4.98 -0.49 -17.82
CA THR A 280 3.57 -0.80 -18.00
C THR A 280 2.73 0.34 -17.43
N TYR A 281 1.78 0.83 -18.20
CA TYR A 281 0.87 1.87 -17.75
C TYR A 281 -0.27 1.25 -16.95
N TYR A 282 -0.42 1.69 -15.68
CA TYR A 282 -1.57 1.38 -14.86
C TYR A 282 -2.40 2.63 -14.67
N TYR A 283 -3.69 2.52 -15.00
CA TYR A 283 -4.62 3.64 -14.88
C TYR A 283 -5.62 3.37 -13.77
N ARG A 284 -6.03 4.43 -13.11
CA ARG A 284 -7.13 4.43 -12.15
C ARG A 284 -8.22 5.37 -12.62
N LEU A 285 -9.48 4.96 -12.49
CA LEU A 285 -10.59 5.85 -12.77
C LEU A 285 -10.54 7.06 -11.82
N LYS A 286 -10.62 8.26 -12.39
CA LYS A 286 -10.61 9.51 -11.62
C LYS A 286 -11.87 9.65 -10.75
N ASP A 287 -13.00 9.23 -11.30
CA ASP A 287 -14.30 9.24 -10.63
C ASP A 287 -15.10 7.99 -11.05
N HIS A 288 -15.00 6.95 -10.22
CA HIS A 288 -15.67 5.68 -10.45
C HIS A 288 -17.20 5.82 -10.51
N LYS A 289 -17.78 6.67 -9.62
CA LYS A 289 -19.22 6.90 -9.57
C LYS A 289 -19.74 7.53 -10.86
N ASN A 290 -19.10 8.60 -11.30
CA ASN A 290 -19.44 9.27 -12.55
C ASN A 290 -19.24 8.35 -13.76
N PHE A 291 -18.18 7.53 -13.74
CA PHE A 291 -17.90 6.58 -14.81
C PHE A 291 -19.04 5.55 -14.93
N LEU A 292 -19.43 4.89 -13.83
CA LEU A 292 -20.50 3.90 -13.83
C LEU A 292 -21.86 4.52 -14.21
N SER A 293 -22.14 5.73 -13.73
CA SER A 293 -23.37 6.47 -14.09
C SER A 293 -23.46 6.77 -15.58
N LYS A 294 -22.34 7.13 -16.25
CA LYS A 294 -22.29 7.33 -17.71
C LYS A 294 -22.61 6.06 -18.49
N LEU A 295 -22.33 4.89 -17.93
CA LEU A 295 -22.67 3.60 -18.50
C LEU A 295 -24.09 3.14 -18.11
N ASN A 296 -24.85 3.94 -17.39
CA ASN A 296 -26.18 3.59 -16.84
C ASN A 296 -26.13 2.36 -15.91
N ILE A 297 -25.00 2.16 -15.21
CA ILE A 297 -24.84 1.09 -14.22
C ILE A 297 -25.27 1.63 -12.86
N ASN A 298 -26.42 1.16 -12.35
CA ASN A 298 -26.87 1.41 -10.99
C ASN A 298 -26.18 0.44 -10.03
N PHE A 299 -25.77 0.91 -8.87
CA PHE A 299 -25.08 0.12 -7.86
C PHE A 299 -25.48 0.53 -6.45
N LYS A 300 -25.43 -0.41 -5.51
CA LYS A 300 -25.70 -0.21 -4.09
C LYS A 300 -24.50 0.46 -3.39
N ALA A 301 -23.32 -0.09 -3.58
CA ALA A 301 -22.09 0.40 -2.96
C ALA A 301 -20.91 0.28 -3.93
N LEU A 302 -19.89 1.14 -3.71
CA LEU A 302 -18.71 1.22 -4.54
C LEU A 302 -17.47 1.43 -3.66
N TYR A 303 -16.50 0.53 -3.79
CA TYR A 303 -15.29 0.50 -2.99
C TYR A 303 -14.05 0.54 -3.89
N PRO A 304 -13.49 1.73 -4.18
CA PRO A 304 -12.19 1.83 -4.84
C PRO A 304 -11.10 1.13 -4.00
N ARG A 305 -10.24 0.37 -4.67
CA ARG A 305 -9.09 -0.32 -4.06
C ARG A 305 -7.79 0.42 -4.39
N MET A 306 -6.69 -0.20 -4.07
CA MET A 306 -5.37 0.29 -4.46
C MET A 306 -5.24 0.28 -5.99
N SER A 307 -4.63 1.32 -6.58
CA SER A 307 -4.34 1.40 -8.00
C SER A 307 -5.59 1.33 -8.91
N ARG A 308 -5.74 0.29 -9.71
CA ARG A 308 -6.68 0.15 -10.82
C ARG A 308 -7.96 -0.62 -10.49
N ASP A 309 -8.07 -1.13 -9.28
CA ASP A 309 -9.13 -2.04 -8.86
C ASP A 309 -10.25 -1.32 -8.12
N PHE A 310 -11.45 -1.87 -8.21
CA PHE A 310 -12.60 -1.47 -7.40
C PHE A 310 -13.62 -2.60 -7.29
N LEU A 311 -14.35 -2.64 -6.17
CA LEU A 311 -15.47 -3.54 -5.96
C LEU A 311 -16.77 -2.75 -6.11
N VAL A 312 -17.73 -3.31 -6.85
CA VAL A 312 -19.09 -2.79 -7.01
C VAL A 312 -20.06 -3.78 -6.43
N GLU A 313 -20.96 -3.33 -5.54
CA GLU A 313 -22.07 -4.11 -5.00
C GLU A 313 -23.38 -3.65 -5.61
N PHE A 314 -24.29 -4.58 -5.85
CA PHE A 314 -25.60 -4.37 -6.45
C PHE A 314 -26.71 -4.83 -5.50
N GLU A 315 -27.93 -4.33 -5.70
CA GLU A 315 -29.08 -4.73 -4.89
C GLU A 315 -29.48 -6.20 -5.14
N ASN A 316 -29.26 -6.68 -6.35
CA ASN A 316 -29.58 -8.05 -6.73
C ASN A 316 -28.67 -8.58 -7.83
N ILE A 317 -28.78 -9.88 -8.09
CA ILE A 317 -27.93 -10.60 -9.05
C ILE A 317 -28.18 -10.18 -10.51
N ASP A 318 -29.40 -9.76 -10.84
CA ASP A 318 -29.73 -9.37 -12.22
C ASP A 318 -29.10 -8.05 -12.59
N GLN A 319 -29.10 -7.07 -11.67
CA GLN A 319 -28.34 -5.83 -11.86
C GLN A 319 -26.85 -6.09 -12.04
N SER A 320 -26.28 -7.02 -11.27
CA SER A 320 -24.86 -7.35 -11.40
C SER A 320 -24.53 -8.05 -12.71
N LYS A 321 -25.42 -8.92 -13.23
CA LYS A 321 -25.24 -9.55 -14.56
C LYS A 321 -25.28 -8.52 -15.69
N ILE A 322 -26.23 -7.59 -15.66
CA ILE A 322 -26.31 -6.49 -16.64
C ILE A 322 -25.02 -5.64 -16.60
N ALA A 323 -24.57 -5.29 -15.40
CA ALA A 323 -23.35 -4.53 -15.25
C ALA A 323 -22.10 -5.31 -15.74
N LEU A 324 -22.06 -6.61 -15.51
CA LEU A 324 -20.98 -7.48 -15.99
C LEU A 324 -20.92 -7.46 -17.53
N GLU A 325 -22.06 -7.62 -18.20
CA GLU A 325 -22.15 -7.59 -19.65
C GLU A 325 -21.68 -6.24 -20.22
N ILE A 326 -22.11 -5.13 -19.62
CA ILE A 326 -21.68 -3.78 -20.02
C ILE A 326 -20.17 -3.63 -19.89
N LEU A 327 -19.60 -4.01 -18.75
CA LEU A 327 -18.16 -3.87 -18.49
C LEU A 327 -17.31 -4.79 -19.36
N GLN A 328 -17.76 -6.03 -19.63
CA GLN A 328 -17.06 -6.98 -20.51
C GLN A 328 -16.98 -6.52 -21.97
N ASN A 329 -18.01 -5.79 -22.42
CA ASN A 329 -18.11 -5.32 -23.81
C ASN A 329 -17.56 -3.92 -24.02
N LEU A 330 -17.06 -3.25 -22.98
CA LEU A 330 -16.48 -1.92 -23.08
C LEU A 330 -15.11 -1.99 -23.72
N LYS A 331 -14.96 -1.35 -24.89
CA LYS A 331 -13.71 -1.33 -25.67
C LYS A 331 -13.35 0.10 -26.06
N THR A 332 -12.07 0.31 -26.34
CA THR A 332 -11.60 1.51 -27.04
C THR A 332 -11.94 1.46 -28.54
N GLU A 333 -11.79 2.58 -29.23
CA GLU A 333 -11.95 2.60 -30.70
C GLU A 333 -11.01 1.62 -31.42
N ASP A 334 -9.82 1.37 -30.86
CA ASP A 334 -8.86 0.37 -31.35
C ASP A 334 -9.26 -1.07 -30.98
N ASN A 335 -10.51 -1.31 -30.55
CA ASN A 335 -11.05 -2.61 -30.16
C ASN A 335 -10.32 -3.28 -28.96
N ILE A 336 -9.63 -2.49 -28.11
CA ILE A 336 -8.95 -2.99 -26.90
C ILE A 336 -9.94 -2.98 -25.76
N LYS A 337 -10.06 -4.09 -25.04
CA LYS A 337 -10.91 -4.18 -23.83
C LYS A 337 -10.37 -3.25 -22.74
N VAL A 338 -11.27 -2.53 -22.08
CA VAL A 338 -10.95 -1.65 -20.96
C VAL A 338 -10.84 -2.47 -19.67
N PHE A 339 -11.68 -3.49 -19.52
CA PHE A 339 -11.72 -4.42 -18.40
C PHE A 339 -11.66 -5.87 -18.92
N GLU A 340 -10.52 -6.53 -18.74
CA GLU A 340 -10.35 -7.95 -19.10
C GLU A 340 -10.53 -8.87 -17.90
N LYS A 341 -10.29 -8.35 -16.68
CA LYS A 341 -10.36 -9.12 -15.44
C LYS A 341 -11.57 -8.63 -14.64
N LEU A 342 -12.65 -9.37 -14.73
CA LEU A 342 -13.91 -9.17 -14.01
C LEU A 342 -14.19 -10.42 -13.20
N ASP A 343 -14.22 -10.29 -11.87
CA ASP A 343 -14.48 -11.38 -10.94
C ASP A 343 -15.93 -11.25 -10.43
N PHE A 344 -16.82 -12.03 -11.02
CA PHE A 344 -18.25 -12.04 -10.70
C PHE A 344 -18.51 -12.86 -9.43
N ARG A 345 -19.14 -12.25 -8.44
CA ARG A 345 -19.39 -12.80 -7.10
C ARG A 345 -20.88 -12.75 -6.70
N GLY A 346 -21.78 -13.05 -7.65
CA GLY A 346 -23.21 -12.97 -7.42
C GLY A 346 -23.72 -11.52 -7.41
N THR A 347 -23.95 -10.94 -6.25
CA THR A 347 -24.40 -9.53 -6.10
C THR A 347 -23.27 -8.51 -6.13
N SER A 348 -22.04 -8.91 -6.41
CA SER A 348 -20.91 -7.99 -6.54
C SER A 348 -19.97 -8.38 -7.68
N ILE A 349 -19.21 -7.41 -8.18
CA ILE A 349 -18.18 -7.59 -9.20
C ILE A 349 -16.90 -6.91 -8.73
N PHE A 350 -15.81 -7.67 -8.68
CA PHE A 350 -14.49 -7.07 -8.53
C PHE A 350 -13.94 -6.75 -9.92
N VAL A 351 -13.63 -5.48 -10.15
CA VAL A 351 -13.28 -4.93 -11.46
C VAL A 351 -11.84 -4.47 -11.47
N THR A 352 -11.06 -4.91 -12.45
CA THR A 352 -9.68 -4.46 -12.69
C THR A 352 -9.60 -3.72 -14.02
N LEU A 353 -9.13 -2.47 -14.00
CA LEU A 353 -8.85 -1.70 -15.22
C LEU A 353 -7.56 -2.24 -15.87
N THR A 354 -7.69 -2.88 -17.03
CA THR A 354 -6.57 -3.62 -17.67
C THR A 354 -5.96 -2.93 -18.88
N TYR A 355 -6.48 -1.77 -19.28
CA TYR A 355 -5.94 -1.01 -20.40
C TYR A 355 -4.48 -0.58 -20.14
N LYS A 356 -3.55 -0.95 -21.04
CA LYS A 356 -2.09 -0.82 -20.84
C LYS A 356 -1.41 0.21 -21.76
N LYS A 357 -2.08 0.68 -22.83
CA LYS A 357 -1.49 1.65 -23.75
C LYS A 357 -1.49 3.05 -23.15
N LYS A 358 -0.52 3.88 -23.57
CA LYS A 358 -0.49 5.30 -23.16
C LYS A 358 -1.78 5.98 -23.57
N ILE A 359 -2.48 6.56 -22.60
CA ILE A 359 -3.72 7.31 -22.84
C ILE A 359 -3.35 8.70 -23.37
N THR A 360 -3.93 9.06 -24.49
CA THR A 360 -3.93 10.41 -25.04
C THR A 360 -5.34 11.01 -24.88
N ASP A 361 -5.47 12.33 -24.92
CA ASP A 361 -6.76 13.04 -24.77
C ASP A 361 -7.84 12.64 -25.79
N LYS A 362 -7.46 11.84 -26.79
CA LYS A 362 -8.34 11.44 -27.90
C LYS A 362 -8.87 10.01 -27.79
N ILE A 363 -8.53 9.25 -26.75
CA ILE A 363 -9.03 7.87 -26.66
C ILE A 363 -10.51 7.88 -26.26
N LEU A 364 -11.33 7.37 -27.17
CA LEU A 364 -12.76 7.14 -27.00
C LEU A 364 -13.02 5.69 -26.66
N MET A 365 -14.01 5.45 -25.81
CA MET A 365 -14.54 4.12 -25.52
C MET A 365 -15.88 3.95 -26.24
N ASN A 366 -16.11 2.75 -26.75
CA ASN A 366 -17.34 2.37 -27.38
C ASN A 366 -18.12 1.37 -26.53
N TYR A 367 -19.40 1.64 -26.32
CA TYR A 367 -20.36 0.69 -25.79
C TYR A 367 -21.67 0.82 -26.59
N GLY A 368 -21.99 -0.19 -27.41
CA GLY A 368 -23.05 -0.09 -28.39
C GLY A 368 -22.80 1.11 -29.33
N ASN A 369 -23.83 1.92 -29.51
CA ASN A 369 -23.75 3.15 -30.34
C ASN A 369 -23.25 4.39 -29.57
N LYS A 370 -22.87 4.26 -28.31
CA LYS A 370 -22.42 5.38 -27.49
C LYS A 370 -20.91 5.47 -27.44
N LYS A 371 -20.39 6.69 -27.62
CA LYS A 371 -18.96 7.02 -27.50
C LYS A 371 -18.72 7.86 -26.25
N PHE A 372 -17.72 7.49 -25.48
CA PHE A 372 -17.31 8.19 -24.26
C PHE A 372 -15.80 8.48 -24.30
N LYS A 373 -15.38 9.61 -23.74
CA LYS A 373 -13.95 9.80 -23.49
C LYS A 373 -13.51 8.93 -22.31
N LEU A 374 -12.38 8.24 -22.47
CA LEU A 374 -11.78 7.44 -21.40
C LEU A 374 -11.29 8.34 -20.23
N ILE A 375 -10.97 9.63 -20.51
CA ILE A 375 -10.59 10.67 -19.57
C ILE A 375 -11.46 11.91 -19.82
#